data_fe657090980627194f0c519ce12e1897
#
_entry.id   fe657090980627194f0c519ce12e1897
#
_cell.length_a   1.000
_cell.length_b   1.000
_cell.length_c   1.000
_cell.angle_alpha   90.00
_cell.angle_beta   90.00
_cell.angle_gamma   90.00
#
_symmetry.space_group_name_H-M   'P 1'
#
loop_
_entity.id
_entity.type
_entity.pdbx_description
1 polymer ?
#
loop_
_entity_poly.entity_id
_entity_poly.type
_entity_poly.pdbx_seq_one_letter_code
_entity_poly.pdbx_strand_id
1 'polypeptide(L)'
;MTDLEEIKRRRTFAIISHPDAGKTTLTEKLLLYGGAIHLAGSVKARKTARYAVSDWMEIEKQRGISVTSSVLQFDYQGCRINILDTPGHADFSEDTYRTLMAVDSAVMVIDVAKGVEAQTKKLFKVCSDRGIPIFTFVNKIDHFGKNPFDLMADIEDVLGIRSCPMNWPIGVNGDYTGIYDRETEMCHIFIKDNAHGVKKLEVISGKIDDEAIVSQVGQEVLDALRDDLELLDEAGDPFDAEKVAKGELTPMFFGSAMTNFGVQPFLEKYLELAPQPEARKTLEGTIEPKDPAFSGFIFKIQANMDPKHHDRVAFMRICSGVFEKGITVLHRQSGKMLRLSQPQQFLATERQTVEKAYPGDIIGLFDTGELGVGDTVCEKKHPVTFIDFPVFPPELFARLSPESSMKRKQFLNGVSQLAQEGAIQVYKQPYVMESFIIGAVGQLQFEVMKYRLENEYNVHVNLEPLSYTAARWTEGDIPPEELIGIDNAMVVYDRRERPVYLLPNAWQAGWLAQRNP
;
A
#
# COMPACT_ATOMS: atom_id res chain seq x y z
N MET A 1 -22.59 -20.17 -5.99
CA MET A 1 -21.14 -20.30 -6.25
C MET A 1 -20.54 -21.22 -5.23
N THR A 2 -19.60 -22.05 -5.63
CA THR A 2 -18.76 -22.86 -4.72
C THR A 2 -17.72 -21.96 -4.04
N ASP A 3 -17.17 -22.39 -2.89
CA ASP A 3 -16.13 -21.60 -2.20
C ASP A 3 -14.90 -21.39 -3.11
N LEU A 4 -14.56 -22.37 -3.96
CA LEU A 4 -13.47 -22.25 -4.91
C LEU A 4 -13.74 -21.18 -5.99
N GLU A 5 -14.97 -21.08 -6.49
CA GLU A 5 -15.35 -20.02 -7.43
C GLU A 5 -15.28 -18.64 -6.77
N GLU A 6 -15.70 -18.56 -5.50
CA GLU A 6 -15.57 -17.33 -4.72
C GLU A 6 -14.10 -16.93 -4.55
N ILE A 7 -13.20 -17.85 -4.21
CA ILE A 7 -11.75 -17.58 -4.11
C ILE A 7 -11.21 -17.04 -5.45
N LYS A 8 -11.53 -17.71 -6.56
CA LYS A 8 -11.06 -17.32 -7.90
C LYS A 8 -11.48 -15.92 -8.35
N ARG A 9 -12.57 -15.40 -7.82
CA ARG A 9 -13.05 -14.04 -8.13
C ARG A 9 -12.22 -12.93 -7.47
N ARG A 10 -11.41 -13.23 -6.43
CA ARG A 10 -10.69 -12.19 -5.67
C ARG A 10 -9.48 -11.69 -6.43
N ARG A 11 -9.33 -10.36 -6.42
CA ARG A 11 -8.13 -9.66 -6.87
C ARG A 11 -7.76 -8.66 -5.78
N THR A 12 -6.61 -8.88 -5.14
CA THR A 12 -6.16 -8.05 -4.03
C THR A 12 -4.79 -7.48 -4.35
N PHE A 13 -4.73 -6.16 -4.51
CA PHE A 13 -3.51 -5.49 -4.92
C PHE A 13 -3.28 -4.17 -4.19
N ALA A 14 -2.02 -3.79 -4.11
CA ALA A 14 -1.61 -2.48 -3.65
C ALA A 14 -1.31 -1.55 -4.83
N ILE A 15 -1.53 -0.26 -4.64
CA ILE A 15 -1.04 0.75 -5.57
C ILE A 15 0.16 1.43 -4.93
N ILE A 16 1.31 1.34 -5.59
CA ILE A 16 2.59 1.90 -5.14
C ILE A 16 3.10 2.96 -6.10
N SER A 17 3.72 4.01 -5.57
CA SER A 17 4.30 5.07 -6.40
C SER A 17 5.20 5.99 -5.59
N HIS A 18 5.94 6.83 -6.30
CA HIS A 18 6.49 8.06 -5.71
C HIS A 18 5.36 9.06 -5.38
N PRO A 19 5.51 9.96 -4.39
CA PRO A 19 4.57 11.06 -4.16
C PRO A 19 4.28 11.85 -5.45
N ASP A 20 3.04 12.29 -5.63
CA ASP A 20 2.55 13.06 -6.78
C ASP A 20 2.53 12.33 -8.14
N ALA A 21 2.86 11.04 -8.24
CA ALA A 21 2.73 10.27 -9.48
C ALA A 21 1.26 10.07 -9.93
N GLY A 22 0.29 10.41 -9.05
CA GLY A 22 -1.14 10.33 -9.34
C GLY A 22 -1.81 9.05 -8.84
N LYS A 23 -1.22 8.39 -7.86
CA LYS A 23 -1.73 7.18 -7.23
C LYS A 23 -3.18 7.33 -6.75
N THR A 24 -3.44 8.28 -5.85
CA THR A 24 -4.77 8.56 -5.30
C THR A 24 -5.79 8.88 -6.40
N THR A 25 -5.37 9.61 -7.45
CA THR A 25 -6.23 9.89 -8.60
C THR A 25 -6.58 8.62 -9.35
N LEU A 26 -5.62 7.70 -9.56
CA LEU A 26 -5.89 6.42 -10.20
C LEU A 26 -6.85 5.57 -9.34
N THR A 27 -6.61 5.47 -8.03
CA THR A 27 -7.49 4.77 -7.08
C THR A 27 -8.93 5.27 -7.19
N GLU A 28 -9.16 6.59 -7.15
CA GLU A 28 -10.48 7.20 -7.29
C GLU A 28 -11.15 6.86 -8.64
N LYS A 29 -10.36 6.79 -9.72
CA LYS A 29 -10.91 6.41 -11.03
C LYS A 29 -11.27 4.93 -11.11
N LEU A 30 -10.48 4.05 -10.52
CA LEU A 30 -10.83 2.62 -10.43
C LEU A 30 -12.14 2.42 -9.65
N LEU A 31 -12.33 3.14 -8.53
CA LEU A 31 -13.59 3.13 -7.77
C LEU A 31 -14.77 3.69 -8.59
N LEU A 32 -14.54 4.73 -9.39
CA LEU A 32 -15.55 5.32 -10.26
C LEU A 32 -16.01 4.34 -11.35
N TYR A 33 -15.06 3.66 -12.02
CA TYR A 33 -15.37 2.65 -13.02
C TYR A 33 -16.05 1.42 -12.40
N GLY A 34 -15.64 1.02 -11.21
CA GLY A 34 -16.29 -0.02 -10.42
C GLY A 34 -17.70 0.35 -9.93
N GLY A 35 -18.12 1.61 -10.10
CA GLY A 35 -19.42 2.09 -9.62
C GLY A 35 -19.51 2.24 -8.10
N ALA A 36 -18.40 2.13 -7.40
CA ALA A 36 -18.33 2.27 -5.95
C ALA A 36 -18.49 3.73 -5.50
N ILE A 37 -18.14 4.68 -6.37
CA ILE A 37 -18.36 6.12 -6.17
C ILE A 37 -19.02 6.74 -7.41
N HIS A 38 -19.78 7.80 -7.23
CA HIS A 38 -20.47 8.48 -8.34
C HIS A 38 -19.63 9.59 -8.98
N LEU A 39 -18.70 10.19 -8.23
CA LEU A 39 -17.78 11.24 -8.68
C LEU A 39 -16.44 11.03 -8.03
N ALA A 40 -15.37 11.03 -8.82
CA ALA A 40 -14.01 10.96 -8.29
C ALA A 40 -13.60 12.28 -7.60
N GLY A 41 -12.96 12.15 -6.44
CA GLY A 41 -12.33 13.27 -5.73
C GLY A 41 -10.97 13.64 -6.31
N SER A 42 -10.37 14.72 -5.80
CA SER A 42 -9.03 15.17 -6.17
C SER A 42 -8.22 15.59 -4.95
N VAL A 43 -6.95 15.20 -4.94
CA VAL A 43 -5.99 15.56 -3.86
C VAL A 43 -5.78 17.09 -3.79
N LYS A 44 -5.89 17.81 -4.92
CA LYS A 44 -5.75 19.28 -4.99
C LYS A 44 -7.10 20.01 -5.03
N ALA A 45 -7.98 19.69 -4.09
CA ALA A 45 -9.36 20.20 -4.04
C ALA A 45 -9.52 21.71 -3.71
N ARG A 46 -8.52 22.57 -3.98
CA ARG A 46 -8.66 24.03 -3.79
C ARG A 46 -9.76 24.68 -4.64
N LYS A 47 -10.31 23.95 -5.64
CA LYS A 47 -11.40 24.43 -6.52
C LYS A 47 -12.62 23.50 -6.61
N THR A 48 -12.57 22.29 -6.07
CA THR A 48 -13.70 21.35 -6.03
C THR A 48 -13.95 20.91 -4.59
N ALA A 49 -15.18 20.98 -4.13
CA ALA A 49 -15.58 20.74 -2.74
C ALA A 49 -15.49 19.26 -2.28
N ARG A 50 -14.69 18.39 -2.93
CA ARG A 50 -14.61 16.97 -2.62
C ARG A 50 -13.16 16.49 -2.57
N TYR A 51 -12.80 15.89 -1.42
CA TYR A 51 -11.52 15.20 -1.20
C TYR A 51 -11.63 13.74 -1.69
N ALA A 52 -10.48 13.09 -1.91
CA ALA A 52 -10.43 11.68 -2.25
C ALA A 52 -11.00 10.81 -1.12
N VAL A 53 -11.65 9.71 -1.50
CA VAL A 53 -12.23 8.75 -0.53
C VAL A 53 -11.13 8.04 0.26
N SER A 54 -9.97 7.83 -0.35
CA SER A 54 -8.79 7.24 0.30
C SER A 54 -8.19 8.14 1.38
N ASP A 55 -8.27 9.47 1.24
CA ASP A 55 -7.71 10.45 2.18
C ASP A 55 -8.79 10.87 3.20
N TRP A 56 -9.00 10.05 4.20
CA TRP A 56 -10.08 10.25 5.19
C TRP A 56 -9.66 11.11 6.39
N MET A 57 -8.35 11.16 6.73
CA MET A 57 -7.85 11.99 7.83
C MET A 57 -7.81 13.46 7.45
N GLU A 58 -8.14 14.33 8.41
CA GLU A 58 -8.13 15.78 8.16
C GLU A 58 -6.71 16.32 7.84
N ILE A 59 -5.68 15.73 8.43
CA ILE A 59 -4.29 16.09 8.14
C ILE A 59 -3.89 15.69 6.70
N GLU A 60 -4.40 14.58 6.18
CA GLU A 60 -4.20 14.17 4.78
C GLU A 60 -4.81 15.19 3.82
N LYS A 61 -6.04 15.61 4.12
CA LYS A 61 -6.76 16.62 3.32
C LYS A 61 -6.07 17.98 3.35
N GLN A 62 -5.59 18.40 4.52
CA GLN A 62 -4.91 19.70 4.68
C GLN A 62 -3.56 19.74 3.96
N ARG A 63 -2.81 18.63 3.99
CA ARG A 63 -1.48 18.53 3.39
C ARG A 63 -1.49 18.03 1.95
N GLY A 64 -2.58 17.38 1.51
CA GLY A 64 -2.70 16.77 0.19
C GLY A 64 -1.76 15.57 -0.02
N ILE A 65 -1.47 14.82 1.05
CA ILE A 65 -0.65 13.60 1.02
C ILE A 65 -1.34 12.51 1.84
N SER A 66 -1.32 11.28 1.35
CA SER A 66 -1.79 10.11 2.10
C SER A 66 -0.76 9.74 3.17
N VAL A 67 -1.23 9.56 4.39
CA VAL A 67 -0.42 9.26 5.59
C VAL A 67 -0.55 7.79 5.98
N THR A 68 -1.74 7.21 5.77
CA THR A 68 -2.05 5.83 6.10
C THR A 68 -2.57 5.08 4.88
N SER A 69 -2.36 3.76 4.84
CA SER A 69 -2.97 2.92 3.82
C SER A 69 -4.48 2.87 3.99
N SER A 70 -5.22 2.87 2.88
CA SER A 70 -6.67 2.70 2.86
C SER A 70 -7.04 1.38 2.20
N VAL A 71 -8.06 0.71 2.74
CA VAL A 71 -8.64 -0.52 2.16
C VAL A 71 -9.94 -0.17 1.48
N LEU A 72 -10.03 -0.44 0.19
CA LEU A 72 -11.17 -0.10 -0.66
C LEU A 72 -11.62 -1.35 -1.41
N GLN A 73 -12.92 -1.60 -1.44
CA GLN A 73 -13.48 -2.83 -2.00
C GLN A 73 -14.66 -2.51 -2.92
N PHE A 74 -14.77 -3.26 -4.01
CA PHE A 74 -15.92 -3.19 -4.93
C PHE A 74 -15.99 -4.44 -5.81
N ASP A 75 -17.15 -4.65 -6.44
CA ASP A 75 -17.33 -5.70 -7.45
C ASP A 75 -17.28 -5.09 -8.86
N TYR A 76 -16.55 -5.71 -9.78
CA TYR A 76 -16.48 -5.29 -11.17
C TYR A 76 -16.27 -6.50 -12.09
N GLN A 77 -17.08 -6.62 -13.14
CA GLN A 77 -17.02 -7.71 -14.14
C GLN A 77 -16.87 -9.12 -13.53
N GLY A 78 -17.63 -9.41 -12.46
CA GLY A 78 -17.60 -10.70 -11.79
C GLY A 78 -16.43 -10.90 -10.83
N CYS A 79 -15.45 -10.00 -10.78
CA CYS A 79 -14.37 -10.01 -9.80
C CYS A 79 -14.75 -9.25 -8.53
N ARG A 80 -14.27 -9.73 -7.38
CA ARG A 80 -14.25 -9.01 -6.12
C ARG A 80 -12.87 -8.37 -5.95
N ILE A 81 -12.84 -7.06 -5.95
CA ILE A 81 -11.60 -6.27 -5.96
C ILE A 81 -11.35 -5.69 -4.59
N ASN A 82 -10.12 -5.88 -4.09
CA ASN A 82 -9.60 -5.26 -2.88
C ASN A 82 -8.39 -4.40 -3.27
N ILE A 83 -8.54 -3.08 -3.20
CA ILE A 83 -7.44 -2.13 -3.42
C ILE A 83 -6.90 -1.69 -2.07
N LEU A 84 -5.59 -1.78 -1.91
CA LEU A 84 -4.86 -1.20 -0.80
C LEU A 84 -4.09 0.01 -1.31
N ASP A 85 -4.63 1.19 -1.05
CA ASP A 85 -3.99 2.45 -1.40
C ASP A 85 -2.92 2.76 -0.35
N THR A 86 -1.65 2.82 -0.75
CA THR A 86 -0.51 2.98 0.18
C THR A 86 -0.05 4.43 0.26
N PRO A 87 0.54 4.89 1.39
CA PRO A 87 1.18 6.20 1.42
C PRO A 87 2.33 6.27 0.41
N GLY A 88 2.45 7.39 -0.30
CA GLY A 88 3.56 7.60 -1.24
C GLY A 88 4.84 8.12 -0.58
N HIS A 89 4.76 8.70 0.62
CA HIS A 89 5.89 9.35 1.28
C HIS A 89 6.81 8.34 1.99
N ALA A 90 8.13 8.56 1.90
CA ALA A 90 9.13 7.66 2.47
C ALA A 90 9.00 7.46 3.99
N ASP A 91 8.54 8.46 4.73
CA ASP A 91 8.34 8.40 6.18
C ASP A 91 7.32 7.33 6.59
N PHE A 92 6.41 6.94 5.69
CA PHE A 92 5.38 5.92 5.93
C PHE A 92 5.68 4.59 5.24
N SER A 93 6.94 4.33 4.88
CA SER A 93 7.36 3.09 4.20
C SER A 93 7.02 1.84 4.99
N GLU A 94 7.03 1.90 6.33
CA GLU A 94 6.68 0.75 7.18
C GLU A 94 5.20 0.34 7.02
N ASP A 95 4.26 1.31 6.96
CA ASP A 95 2.84 1.03 6.69
C ASP A 95 2.65 0.46 5.28
N THR A 96 3.35 1.02 4.29
CA THR A 96 3.36 0.51 2.91
C THR A 96 3.87 -0.93 2.87
N TYR A 97 4.96 -1.23 3.56
CA TYR A 97 5.53 -2.57 3.61
C TYR A 97 4.55 -3.58 4.22
N ARG A 98 3.92 -3.26 5.35
CA ARG A 98 2.92 -4.12 6.00
C ARG A 98 1.73 -4.36 5.08
N THR A 99 1.30 -3.34 4.36
CA THR A 99 0.21 -3.41 3.38
C THR A 99 0.57 -4.33 2.21
N LEU A 100 1.81 -4.27 1.72
CA LEU A 100 2.31 -5.16 0.66
C LEU A 100 2.34 -6.64 1.08
N MET A 101 2.41 -6.93 2.39
CA MET A 101 2.27 -8.32 2.88
C MET A 101 0.88 -8.90 2.66
N ALA A 102 -0.14 -8.06 2.56
CA ALA A 102 -1.54 -8.48 2.46
C ALA A 102 -2.05 -8.61 1.02
N VAL A 103 -1.23 -8.32 0.01
CA VAL A 103 -1.65 -8.34 -1.41
C VAL A 103 -1.08 -9.49 -2.19
N ASP A 104 -1.68 -9.77 -3.36
CA ASP A 104 -1.26 -10.80 -4.30
C ASP A 104 -0.52 -10.21 -5.51
N SER A 105 -0.67 -8.90 -5.77
CA SER A 105 0.07 -8.17 -6.80
C SER A 105 0.16 -6.67 -6.44
N ALA A 106 0.95 -5.91 -7.21
CA ALA A 106 1.07 -4.48 -7.06
C ALA A 106 0.92 -3.75 -8.40
N VAL A 107 0.28 -2.59 -8.37
CA VAL A 107 0.25 -1.63 -9.48
C VAL A 107 1.23 -0.52 -9.18
N MET A 108 2.30 -0.44 -9.95
CA MET A 108 3.32 0.59 -9.84
C MET A 108 2.97 1.75 -10.76
N VAL A 109 2.71 2.93 -10.16
CA VAL A 109 2.36 4.14 -10.93
C VAL A 109 3.61 4.99 -11.13
N ILE A 110 3.92 5.30 -12.40
CA ILE A 110 5.06 6.10 -12.83
C ILE A 110 4.56 7.38 -13.49
N ASP A 111 5.14 8.52 -13.15
CA ASP A 111 4.90 9.80 -13.82
C ASP A 111 5.67 9.85 -15.14
N VAL A 112 4.98 10.09 -16.26
CA VAL A 112 5.59 10.15 -17.59
C VAL A 112 6.76 11.14 -17.69
N ALA A 113 6.69 12.25 -16.97
CA ALA A 113 7.73 13.28 -17.03
C ALA A 113 8.97 12.93 -16.18
N LYS A 114 8.77 12.20 -15.08
CA LYS A 114 9.82 11.91 -14.10
C LYS A 114 10.48 10.54 -14.32
N GLY A 115 9.70 9.54 -14.75
CA GLY A 115 10.15 8.15 -14.84
C GLY A 115 10.30 7.48 -13.47
N VAL A 116 11.30 6.60 -13.31
CA VAL A 116 11.53 5.85 -12.08
C VAL A 116 12.20 6.72 -11.03
N GLU A 117 11.47 7.05 -9.97
CA GLU A 117 11.94 7.89 -8.86
C GLU A 117 12.41 7.04 -7.65
N ALA A 118 13.16 7.65 -6.73
CA ALA A 118 13.83 6.95 -5.61
C ALA A 118 12.86 6.13 -4.74
N GLN A 119 11.66 6.64 -4.45
CA GLN A 119 10.68 5.90 -3.64
C GLN A 119 10.10 4.71 -4.42
N THR A 120 9.83 4.89 -5.71
CA THR A 120 9.39 3.80 -6.60
C THR A 120 10.39 2.64 -6.59
N LYS A 121 11.70 2.94 -6.69
CA LYS A 121 12.78 1.95 -6.63
C LYS A 121 12.79 1.18 -5.31
N LYS A 122 12.60 1.87 -4.17
CA LYS A 122 12.52 1.22 -2.85
C LYS A 122 11.34 0.27 -2.75
N LEU A 123 10.15 0.72 -3.18
CA LEU A 123 8.92 -0.08 -3.12
C LEU A 123 8.95 -1.24 -4.10
N PHE A 124 9.50 -1.03 -5.30
CA PHE A 124 9.75 -2.09 -6.26
C PHE A 124 10.61 -3.21 -5.64
N LYS A 125 11.73 -2.84 -4.99
CA LYS A 125 12.61 -3.81 -4.35
C LYS A 125 11.86 -4.64 -3.30
N VAL A 126 11.00 -4.02 -2.50
CA VAL A 126 10.17 -4.74 -1.51
C VAL A 126 9.25 -5.77 -2.19
N CYS A 127 8.62 -5.41 -3.31
CA CYS A 127 7.78 -6.33 -4.08
C CYS A 127 8.62 -7.47 -4.67
N SER A 128 9.75 -7.15 -5.30
CA SER A 128 10.66 -8.12 -5.91
C SER A 128 11.22 -9.12 -4.89
N ASP A 129 11.73 -8.63 -3.74
CA ASP A 129 12.27 -9.49 -2.67
C ASP A 129 11.22 -10.45 -2.09
N ARG A 130 9.94 -10.15 -2.31
CA ARG A 130 8.79 -10.94 -1.86
C ARG A 130 8.11 -11.77 -2.94
N GLY A 131 8.56 -11.64 -4.19
CA GLY A 131 7.93 -12.32 -5.33
C GLY A 131 6.52 -11.81 -5.64
N ILE A 132 6.20 -10.55 -5.32
CA ILE A 132 4.90 -9.93 -5.63
C ILE A 132 4.95 -9.46 -7.09
N PRO A 133 4.08 -9.99 -7.99
CA PRO A 133 3.98 -9.54 -9.38
C PRO A 133 3.64 -8.06 -9.48
N ILE A 134 4.31 -7.36 -10.41
CA ILE A 134 4.16 -5.91 -10.58
C ILE A 134 3.60 -5.61 -11.97
N PHE A 135 2.58 -4.75 -12.00
CA PHE A 135 1.98 -4.16 -13.18
C PHE A 135 2.31 -2.68 -13.21
N THR A 136 2.88 -2.19 -14.29
CA THR A 136 3.30 -0.79 -14.41
C THR A 136 2.25 0.05 -15.12
N PHE A 137 1.82 1.15 -14.49
CA PHE A 137 0.94 2.14 -15.10
C PHE A 137 1.68 3.47 -15.25
N VAL A 138 2.03 3.84 -16.50
CA VAL A 138 2.62 5.14 -16.83
C VAL A 138 1.50 6.16 -16.92
N ASN A 139 1.46 7.04 -15.94
CA ASN A 139 0.40 8.02 -15.75
C ASN A 139 0.79 9.41 -16.28
N LYS A 140 -0.22 10.24 -16.51
CA LYS A 140 -0.11 11.64 -16.94
C LYS A 140 0.41 11.81 -18.38
N ILE A 141 0.14 10.86 -19.25
CA ILE A 141 0.56 10.97 -20.66
C ILE A 141 -0.13 12.13 -21.43
N ASP A 142 -1.12 12.77 -20.82
CA ASP A 142 -1.73 14.02 -21.26
C ASP A 142 -0.82 15.26 -21.05
N HIS A 143 0.33 15.07 -20.40
CA HIS A 143 1.37 16.08 -20.23
C HIS A 143 2.62 15.72 -21.03
N PHE A 144 3.41 16.75 -21.35
CA PHE A 144 4.73 16.53 -21.93
C PHE A 144 5.64 15.77 -20.97
N GLY A 145 6.30 14.72 -21.45
CA GLY A 145 7.15 13.84 -20.64
C GLY A 145 8.25 13.16 -21.45
N LYS A 146 8.79 12.07 -20.90
CA LYS A 146 9.76 11.21 -21.57
C LYS A 146 9.09 10.48 -22.74
N ASN A 147 9.89 10.10 -23.74
CA ASN A 147 9.41 9.21 -24.80
C ASN A 147 9.04 7.84 -24.21
N PRO A 148 8.01 7.14 -24.70
CA PRO A 148 7.63 5.81 -24.21
C PRO A 148 8.78 4.78 -24.21
N PHE A 149 9.66 4.77 -25.21
CA PHE A 149 10.84 3.90 -25.26
C PHE A 149 11.86 4.26 -24.17
N ASP A 150 12.09 5.57 -23.91
CA ASP A 150 12.97 6.01 -22.82
C ASP A 150 12.44 5.58 -21.45
N LEU A 151 11.12 5.53 -21.28
CA LEU A 151 10.48 5.05 -20.04
C LEU A 151 10.64 3.54 -19.87
N MET A 152 10.54 2.76 -20.95
CA MET A 152 10.82 1.32 -20.93
C MET A 152 12.28 1.09 -20.51
N ALA A 153 13.22 1.77 -21.16
CA ALA A 153 14.64 1.69 -20.81
C ALA A 153 14.91 2.10 -19.35
N ASP A 154 14.28 3.19 -18.87
CA ASP A 154 14.41 3.65 -17.49
C ASP A 154 13.91 2.59 -16.47
N ILE A 155 12.80 1.90 -16.77
CA ILE A 155 12.28 0.80 -15.94
C ILE A 155 13.26 -0.38 -15.94
N GLU A 156 13.74 -0.79 -17.10
CA GLU A 156 14.62 -1.95 -17.24
C GLU A 156 16.00 -1.70 -16.61
N ASP A 157 16.59 -0.54 -16.87
CA ASP A 157 17.92 -0.19 -16.35
C ASP A 157 17.93 0.09 -14.84
N VAL A 158 16.90 0.79 -14.35
CA VAL A 158 16.86 1.23 -12.95
C VAL A 158 16.32 0.14 -12.01
N LEU A 159 15.32 -0.62 -12.46
CA LEU A 159 14.66 -1.64 -11.63
C LEU A 159 15.19 -3.06 -11.92
N GLY A 160 15.77 -3.30 -13.09
CA GLY A 160 16.26 -4.63 -13.47
C GLY A 160 15.15 -5.63 -13.82
N ILE A 161 13.97 -5.14 -14.22
CA ILE A 161 12.84 -5.95 -14.67
C ILE A 161 12.55 -5.64 -16.13
N ARG A 162 12.27 -6.67 -16.94
CA ARG A 162 11.85 -6.46 -18.34
C ARG A 162 10.45 -5.86 -18.41
N SER A 163 10.18 -5.06 -19.44
CA SER A 163 8.90 -4.41 -19.65
C SER A 163 8.18 -4.94 -20.89
N CYS A 164 6.87 -5.15 -20.78
CA CYS A 164 6.01 -5.57 -21.89
C CYS A 164 4.86 -4.57 -22.03
N PRO A 165 4.91 -3.65 -22.98
CA PRO A 165 3.80 -2.73 -23.24
C PRO A 165 2.56 -3.49 -23.72
N MET A 166 1.46 -3.39 -22.98
CA MET A 166 0.16 -3.97 -23.33
C MET A 166 -0.64 -3.04 -24.26
N ASN A 167 -0.42 -1.73 -24.10
CA ASN A 167 -0.93 -0.72 -24.99
C ASN A 167 0.17 0.27 -25.39
N TRP A 168 -0.04 1.03 -26.47
CA TRP A 168 0.89 2.06 -26.91
C TRP A 168 0.16 3.39 -27.14
N PRO A 169 0.71 4.55 -26.75
CA PRO A 169 0.04 5.83 -26.92
C PRO A 169 0.03 6.26 -28.39
N ILE A 170 -1.11 6.79 -28.86
CA ILE A 170 -1.31 7.30 -30.21
C ILE A 170 -1.24 8.83 -30.19
N GLY A 171 -0.32 9.41 -30.94
CA GLY A 171 -0.13 10.86 -31.05
C GLY A 171 1.30 11.28 -30.75
N VAL A 172 1.48 12.57 -30.50
CA VAL A 172 2.79 13.13 -30.15
C VAL A 172 2.90 13.38 -28.65
N ASN A 173 4.13 13.37 -28.15
CA ASN A 173 4.39 13.58 -26.73
C ASN A 173 3.76 14.89 -26.21
N GLY A 174 2.93 14.77 -25.18
CA GLY A 174 2.15 15.87 -24.59
C GLY A 174 0.81 16.15 -25.29
N ASP A 175 0.50 15.48 -26.39
CA ASP A 175 -0.80 15.56 -27.09
C ASP A 175 -1.26 14.20 -27.63
N TYR A 176 -1.17 13.18 -26.78
CA TYR A 176 -1.72 11.87 -27.13
C TYR A 176 -3.24 11.90 -27.17
N THR A 177 -3.81 11.27 -28.21
CA THR A 177 -5.25 11.26 -28.49
C THR A 177 -5.88 9.90 -28.22
N GLY A 178 -5.10 8.83 -28.19
CA GLY A 178 -5.58 7.47 -28.05
C GLY A 178 -4.52 6.50 -27.55
N ILE A 179 -4.94 5.26 -27.40
CA ILE A 179 -4.06 4.10 -27.17
C ILE A 179 -4.31 3.06 -28.27
N TYR A 180 -3.26 2.37 -28.65
CA TYR A 180 -3.31 1.15 -29.44
C TYR A 180 -3.20 -0.04 -28.50
N ASP A 181 -4.20 -0.89 -28.47
CA ASP A 181 -4.18 -2.16 -27.73
C ASP A 181 -3.44 -3.20 -28.57
N ARG A 182 -2.31 -3.69 -28.08
CA ARG A 182 -1.42 -4.60 -28.81
C ARG A 182 -1.96 -6.03 -28.92
N GLU A 183 -2.88 -6.43 -28.05
CA GLU A 183 -3.46 -7.76 -28.12
C GLU A 183 -4.63 -7.84 -29.09
N THR A 184 -5.51 -6.85 -29.06
CA THR A 184 -6.68 -6.80 -29.94
C THR A 184 -6.38 -6.12 -31.28
N GLU A 185 -5.22 -5.48 -31.42
CA GLU A 185 -4.80 -4.68 -32.57
C GLU A 185 -5.78 -3.54 -32.90
N MET A 186 -6.38 -2.97 -31.85
CA MET A 186 -7.38 -1.91 -31.98
C MET A 186 -6.85 -0.56 -31.45
N CYS A 187 -7.14 0.48 -32.21
CA CYS A 187 -7.00 1.86 -31.76
C CYS A 187 -8.22 2.27 -30.94
N HIS A 188 -8.00 2.92 -29.81
CA HIS A 188 -9.02 3.54 -28.98
C HIS A 188 -8.73 5.03 -28.86
N ILE A 189 -9.52 5.85 -29.55
CA ILE A 189 -9.37 7.31 -29.54
C ILE A 189 -10.35 7.90 -28.52
N PHE A 190 -9.82 8.68 -27.58
CA PHE A 190 -10.60 9.28 -26.50
C PHE A 190 -10.96 10.72 -26.87
N ILE A 191 -12.25 11.00 -27.00
CA ILE A 191 -12.74 12.35 -27.27
C ILE A 191 -12.64 13.17 -26.00
N LYS A 192 -11.83 14.25 -26.04
CA LYS A 192 -11.64 15.16 -24.92
C LYS A 192 -12.96 15.85 -24.58
N ASP A 193 -13.59 15.47 -23.46
CA ASP A 193 -14.72 16.22 -22.89
C ASP A 193 -14.21 17.07 -21.71
N ASN A 194 -14.70 18.32 -21.63
CA ASN A 194 -14.31 19.27 -20.58
C ASN A 194 -14.90 18.95 -19.18
N ALA A 195 -15.64 17.85 -19.07
CA ALA A 195 -16.26 17.42 -17.82
C ALA A 195 -15.31 16.57 -16.98
N HIS A 196 -14.43 17.19 -16.21
CA HIS A 196 -13.65 16.52 -15.18
C HIS A 196 -14.56 15.77 -14.19
N GLY A 197 -14.36 14.46 -14.05
CA GLY A 197 -15.07 13.65 -13.04
C GLY A 197 -16.23 12.79 -13.59
N VAL A 198 -16.50 12.77 -14.89
CA VAL A 198 -17.54 11.95 -15.52
C VAL A 198 -17.04 10.54 -15.81
N LYS A 199 -17.94 9.56 -15.67
CA LYS A 199 -17.66 8.11 -15.68
C LYS A 199 -17.18 7.54 -17.03
N LYS A 200 -17.56 8.15 -18.15
CA LYS A 200 -17.22 7.63 -19.50
C LYS A 200 -16.77 8.75 -20.42
N LEU A 201 -15.59 8.55 -20.99
CA LEU A 201 -15.21 9.25 -22.21
C LEU A 201 -15.92 8.58 -23.39
N GLU A 202 -16.27 9.36 -24.38
CA GLU A 202 -16.65 8.83 -25.68
C GLU A 202 -15.39 8.28 -26.35
N VAL A 203 -15.44 7.01 -26.78
CA VAL A 203 -14.30 6.30 -27.35
C VAL A 203 -14.66 5.85 -28.75
N ILE A 204 -13.86 6.24 -29.74
CA ILE A 204 -13.92 5.70 -31.09
C ILE A 204 -12.93 4.57 -31.17
N SER A 205 -13.39 3.36 -31.47
CA SER A 205 -12.56 2.17 -31.58
C SER A 205 -12.58 1.63 -32.99
N GLY A 206 -11.43 1.23 -33.50
CA GLY A 206 -11.29 0.67 -34.86
C GLY A 206 -9.87 0.19 -35.12
N LYS A 207 -9.67 -0.47 -36.24
CA LYS A 207 -8.33 -0.84 -36.73
C LYS A 207 -7.56 0.40 -37.17
N ILE A 208 -6.24 0.29 -37.22
CA ILE A 208 -5.35 1.40 -37.59
C ILE A 208 -5.65 2.00 -38.99
N ASP A 209 -6.21 1.19 -39.91
CA ASP A 209 -6.54 1.59 -41.27
C ASP A 209 -8.01 2.03 -41.44
N ASP A 210 -8.83 1.98 -40.39
CA ASP A 210 -10.23 2.36 -40.45
C ASP A 210 -10.38 3.87 -40.70
N GLU A 211 -11.25 4.24 -41.64
CA GLU A 211 -11.49 5.64 -42.03
C GLU A 211 -11.85 6.53 -40.83
N ALA A 212 -12.58 5.98 -39.86
CA ALA A 212 -12.95 6.66 -38.61
C ALA A 212 -11.71 7.01 -37.77
N ILE A 213 -10.72 6.12 -37.72
CA ILE A 213 -9.46 6.34 -36.97
C ILE A 213 -8.57 7.32 -37.75
N VAL A 214 -8.38 7.10 -39.05
CA VAL A 214 -7.57 7.97 -39.92
C VAL A 214 -8.07 9.41 -39.89
N SER A 215 -9.39 9.62 -39.94
CA SER A 215 -9.99 10.97 -39.94
C SER A 215 -9.80 11.70 -38.59
N GLN A 216 -9.67 10.98 -37.46
CA GLN A 216 -9.50 11.56 -36.12
C GLN A 216 -8.04 11.85 -35.80
N VAL A 217 -7.14 10.99 -36.22
CA VAL A 217 -5.72 11.00 -35.80
C VAL A 217 -4.83 11.61 -36.86
N GLY A 218 -5.13 11.36 -38.14
CA GLY A 218 -4.30 11.74 -39.30
C GLY A 218 -3.27 10.67 -39.69
N GLN A 219 -3.00 10.59 -40.98
CA GLN A 219 -2.15 9.53 -41.54
C GLN A 219 -0.71 9.57 -41.02
N GLU A 220 -0.13 10.75 -40.85
CA GLU A 220 1.25 10.93 -40.39
C GLU A 220 1.48 10.35 -39.00
N VAL A 221 0.52 10.54 -38.07
CA VAL A 221 0.59 10.01 -36.72
C VAL A 221 0.42 8.49 -36.73
N LEU A 222 -0.43 7.96 -37.61
CA LEU A 222 -0.62 6.50 -37.72
C LEU A 222 0.58 5.83 -38.41
N ASP A 223 1.28 6.49 -39.32
CA ASP A 223 2.53 5.98 -39.89
C ASP A 223 3.62 5.91 -38.83
N ALA A 224 3.77 6.97 -38.01
CA ALA A 224 4.69 6.93 -36.85
C ALA A 224 4.33 5.83 -35.82
N LEU A 225 3.02 5.60 -35.59
CA LEU A 225 2.58 4.49 -34.75
C LEU A 225 2.99 3.13 -35.33
N ARG A 226 2.91 2.92 -36.63
CA ARG A 226 3.35 1.68 -37.29
C ARG A 226 4.85 1.44 -37.10
N ASP A 227 5.65 2.50 -37.30
CA ASP A 227 7.10 2.42 -37.06
C ASP A 227 7.43 2.05 -35.63
N ASP A 228 6.73 2.64 -34.65
CA ASP A 228 6.89 2.30 -33.24
C ASP A 228 6.50 0.84 -32.94
N LEU A 229 5.38 0.36 -33.52
CA LEU A 229 4.90 -1.02 -33.33
C LEU A 229 5.88 -2.03 -33.95
N GLU A 230 6.42 -1.76 -35.13
CA GLU A 230 7.44 -2.60 -35.78
C GLU A 230 8.69 -2.72 -34.86
N LEU A 231 9.16 -1.60 -34.33
CA LEU A 231 10.28 -1.59 -33.38
C LEU A 231 9.99 -2.38 -32.12
N LEU A 232 8.76 -2.28 -31.56
CA LEU A 232 8.35 -3.03 -30.37
C LEU A 232 8.26 -4.54 -30.64
N ASP A 233 7.84 -4.94 -31.84
CA ASP A 233 7.73 -6.36 -32.22
C ASP A 233 9.10 -6.98 -32.51
N GLU A 234 10.07 -6.18 -32.98
CA GLU A 234 11.44 -6.64 -33.22
C GLU A 234 12.31 -6.70 -31.95
N ALA A 235 12.18 -5.71 -31.07
CA ALA A 235 13.09 -5.50 -29.93
C ALA A 235 12.43 -5.66 -28.55
N GLY A 236 11.09 -5.67 -28.47
CA GLY A 236 10.35 -5.76 -27.22
C GLY A 236 10.18 -7.19 -26.72
N ASP A 237 9.90 -7.33 -25.42
CA ASP A 237 9.55 -8.62 -24.83
C ASP A 237 8.06 -8.92 -25.06
N PRO A 238 7.71 -10.12 -25.55
CA PRO A 238 6.32 -10.55 -25.62
C PRO A 238 5.76 -10.83 -24.21
N PHE A 239 4.44 -10.73 -24.09
CA PHE A 239 3.78 -11.06 -22.84
C PHE A 239 4.00 -12.55 -22.47
N ASP A 240 4.42 -12.78 -21.23
CA ASP A 240 4.65 -14.10 -20.66
C ASP A 240 4.16 -14.12 -19.20
N ALA A 241 3.04 -14.83 -18.96
CA ALA A 241 2.41 -14.90 -17.65
C ALA A 241 3.30 -15.55 -16.58
N GLU A 242 4.17 -16.51 -16.95
CA GLU A 242 5.09 -17.13 -15.99
C GLU A 242 6.20 -16.16 -15.57
N LYS A 243 6.73 -15.37 -16.50
CA LYS A 243 7.72 -14.34 -16.18
C LYS A 243 7.11 -13.23 -15.32
N VAL A 244 5.86 -12.84 -15.59
CA VAL A 244 5.13 -11.88 -14.76
C VAL A 244 4.97 -12.42 -13.33
N ALA A 245 4.51 -13.67 -13.18
CA ALA A 245 4.36 -14.30 -11.87
C ALA A 245 5.68 -14.42 -11.10
N LYS A 246 6.81 -14.58 -11.80
CA LYS A 246 8.15 -14.63 -11.20
C LYS A 246 8.76 -13.24 -10.92
N GLY A 247 8.09 -12.15 -11.33
CA GLY A 247 8.63 -10.79 -11.20
C GLY A 247 9.78 -10.47 -12.16
N GLU A 248 9.91 -11.21 -13.25
CA GLU A 248 10.94 -11.03 -14.30
C GLU A 248 10.46 -10.10 -15.43
N LEU A 249 9.13 -9.96 -15.58
CA LEU A 249 8.47 -9.15 -16.59
C LEU A 249 7.34 -8.33 -15.96
N THR A 250 7.23 -7.05 -16.32
CA THR A 250 6.11 -6.20 -15.91
C THR A 250 5.24 -5.83 -17.12
N PRO A 251 3.94 -6.20 -17.13
CA PRO A 251 2.99 -5.64 -18.08
C PRO A 251 2.90 -4.12 -17.88
N MET A 252 3.08 -3.35 -18.96
CA MET A 252 3.14 -1.90 -18.91
C MET A 252 1.96 -1.28 -19.65
N PHE A 253 1.33 -0.30 -19.03
CA PHE A 253 0.16 0.41 -19.56
C PHE A 253 0.41 1.91 -19.54
N PHE A 254 0.01 2.59 -20.60
CA PHE A 254 0.04 4.04 -20.71
C PHE A 254 -1.36 4.62 -20.52
N GLY A 255 -1.47 5.71 -19.76
CA GLY A 255 -2.75 6.36 -19.53
C GLY A 255 -2.65 7.68 -18.76
N SER A 256 -3.81 8.29 -18.52
CA SER A 256 -3.95 9.44 -17.64
C SER A 256 -5.15 9.26 -16.71
N ALA A 257 -4.87 9.14 -15.41
CA ALA A 257 -5.90 9.05 -14.41
C ALA A 257 -6.75 10.33 -14.33
N MET A 258 -6.17 11.51 -14.59
CA MET A 258 -6.89 12.79 -14.53
C MET A 258 -7.95 12.89 -15.61
N THR A 259 -7.62 12.54 -16.83
CA THR A 259 -8.48 12.65 -18.01
C THR A 259 -9.27 11.38 -18.33
N ASN A 260 -9.18 10.32 -17.50
CA ASN A 260 -9.73 8.98 -17.72
C ASN A 260 -9.17 8.23 -18.94
N PHE A 261 -8.09 8.71 -19.51
CA PHE A 261 -7.46 8.16 -20.69
C PHE A 261 -6.80 6.81 -20.37
N GLY A 262 -7.21 5.75 -21.07
CA GLY A 262 -6.63 4.41 -20.91
C GLY A 262 -6.91 3.70 -19.56
N VAL A 263 -7.67 4.30 -18.63
CA VAL A 263 -7.87 3.73 -17.27
C VAL A 263 -8.81 2.53 -17.29
N GLN A 264 -9.92 2.60 -18.04
CA GLN A 264 -10.84 1.48 -18.14
C GLN A 264 -10.21 0.26 -18.82
N PRO A 265 -9.58 0.39 -20.02
CA PRO A 265 -8.84 -0.73 -20.63
C PRO A 265 -7.75 -1.31 -19.71
N PHE A 266 -7.03 -0.46 -18.99
CA PHE A 266 -6.08 -0.93 -17.97
C PHE A 266 -6.75 -1.80 -16.91
N LEU A 267 -7.86 -1.33 -16.29
CA LEU A 267 -8.56 -2.09 -15.26
C LEU A 267 -9.01 -3.45 -15.78
N GLU A 268 -9.63 -3.48 -16.96
CA GLU A 268 -10.17 -4.71 -17.57
C GLU A 268 -9.04 -5.72 -17.84
N LYS A 269 -7.97 -5.26 -18.48
CA LYS A 269 -6.83 -6.12 -18.77
C LYS A 269 -6.07 -6.55 -17.51
N TYR A 270 -5.90 -5.62 -16.56
CA TYR A 270 -5.31 -5.96 -15.27
C TYR A 270 -6.08 -7.09 -14.56
N LEU A 271 -7.42 -7.04 -14.51
CA LEU A 271 -8.23 -8.06 -13.84
C LEU A 271 -8.13 -9.43 -14.51
N GLU A 272 -7.92 -9.46 -15.82
CA GLU A 272 -7.67 -10.69 -16.57
C GLU A 272 -6.31 -11.31 -16.20
N LEU A 273 -5.26 -10.48 -16.13
CA LEU A 273 -3.88 -10.90 -15.92
C LEU A 273 -3.48 -11.05 -14.45
N ALA A 274 -4.16 -10.33 -13.54
CA ALA A 274 -3.80 -10.32 -12.12
C ALA A 274 -3.98 -11.69 -11.47
N PRO A 275 -3.05 -12.09 -10.59
CA PRO A 275 -3.12 -13.38 -9.91
C PRO A 275 -4.37 -13.48 -9.04
N GLN A 276 -4.85 -14.71 -8.89
CA GLN A 276 -5.80 -15.09 -7.86
C GLN A 276 -5.07 -15.14 -6.50
N PRO A 277 -5.80 -15.27 -5.38
CA PRO A 277 -5.15 -15.45 -4.08
C PRO A 277 -4.14 -16.59 -4.10
N GLU A 278 -2.92 -16.30 -3.64
CA GLU A 278 -1.79 -17.22 -3.68
C GLU A 278 -1.49 -17.84 -2.32
N ALA A 279 -0.74 -18.94 -2.34
CA ALA A 279 -0.25 -19.62 -1.16
C ALA A 279 0.63 -18.72 -0.29
N ARG A 280 0.55 -18.88 1.04
CA ARG A 280 1.30 -18.09 2.01
C ARG A 280 2.21 -18.97 2.87
N LYS A 281 3.45 -18.50 3.07
CA LYS A 281 4.42 -19.16 3.94
C LYS A 281 4.07 -18.94 5.42
N THR A 282 4.19 -19.99 6.20
CA THR A 282 4.05 -19.98 7.66
C THR A 282 5.28 -20.66 8.28
N LEU A 283 5.43 -20.58 9.59
CA LEU A 283 6.52 -21.28 10.30
C LEU A 283 6.37 -22.80 10.20
N GLU A 284 5.13 -23.29 10.07
CA GLU A 284 4.79 -24.72 9.98
C GLU A 284 4.79 -25.27 8.54
N GLY A 285 4.91 -24.40 7.52
CA GLY A 285 4.89 -24.79 6.10
C GLY A 285 4.20 -23.77 5.20
N THR A 286 3.52 -24.21 4.17
CA THR A 286 2.77 -23.36 3.24
C THR A 286 1.27 -23.63 3.36
N ILE A 287 0.47 -22.58 3.39
CA ILE A 287 -1.00 -22.62 3.41
C ILE A 287 -1.52 -22.23 2.03
N GLU A 288 -2.36 -23.10 1.47
CA GLU A 288 -3.05 -22.84 0.20
C GLU A 288 -4.40 -22.16 0.43
N PRO A 289 -4.85 -21.27 -0.46
CA PRO A 289 -6.17 -20.63 -0.35
C PRO A 289 -7.34 -21.64 -0.31
N LYS A 290 -7.17 -22.79 -0.93
CA LYS A 290 -8.17 -23.89 -0.96
C LYS A 290 -8.20 -24.76 0.29
N ASP A 291 -7.25 -24.57 1.23
CA ASP A 291 -7.23 -25.35 2.47
C ASP A 291 -8.49 -25.03 3.29
N PRO A 292 -9.18 -26.05 3.83
CA PRO A 292 -10.47 -25.84 4.48
C PRO A 292 -10.35 -25.18 5.87
N ALA A 293 -9.19 -25.30 6.51
CA ALA A 293 -8.96 -24.73 7.84
C ALA A 293 -8.78 -23.20 7.74
N PHE A 294 -9.55 -22.48 8.57
CA PHE A 294 -9.49 -21.03 8.57
C PHE A 294 -8.15 -20.53 9.11
N SER A 295 -7.55 -19.58 8.37
CA SER A 295 -6.40 -18.82 8.83
C SER A 295 -6.36 -17.42 8.23
N GLY A 296 -5.77 -16.48 8.99
CA GLY A 296 -5.54 -15.12 8.56
C GLY A 296 -4.54 -14.40 9.47
N PHE A 297 -4.08 -13.25 9.02
CA PHE A 297 -3.16 -12.41 9.80
C PHE A 297 -3.57 -10.93 9.79
N ILE A 298 -3.20 -10.24 10.86
CA ILE A 298 -3.46 -8.81 11.04
C ILE A 298 -2.30 -8.03 10.45
N PHE A 299 -2.55 -7.25 9.39
CA PHE A 299 -1.49 -6.44 8.77
C PHE A 299 -1.56 -4.96 9.14
N LYS A 300 -2.71 -4.50 9.64
CA LYS A 300 -2.92 -3.10 10.00
C LYS A 300 -3.88 -2.98 11.17
N ILE A 301 -3.63 -2.00 12.03
CA ILE A 301 -4.57 -1.56 13.07
C ILE A 301 -4.80 -0.07 12.89
N GLN A 302 -6.03 0.36 13.05
CA GLN A 302 -6.43 1.74 12.96
C GLN A 302 -7.43 2.10 14.05
N ALA A 303 -7.11 3.10 14.85
CA ALA A 303 -8.01 3.66 15.86
C ALA A 303 -8.65 4.97 15.39
N ASN A 304 -9.77 5.32 16.02
CA ASN A 304 -10.47 6.58 15.84
C ASN A 304 -10.84 6.92 14.38
N MET A 305 -11.20 5.89 13.59
CA MET A 305 -11.70 6.11 12.22
C MET A 305 -13.02 6.90 12.22
N ASP A 306 -13.84 6.75 13.28
CA ASP A 306 -14.97 7.62 13.55
C ASP A 306 -14.63 8.53 14.76
N PRO A 307 -14.51 9.86 14.58
CA PRO A 307 -14.21 10.79 15.66
C PRO A 307 -15.20 10.76 16.83
N LYS A 308 -16.42 10.23 16.60
CA LYS A 308 -17.49 10.13 17.61
C LYS A 308 -17.44 8.85 18.45
N HIS A 309 -16.75 7.84 17.95
CA HIS A 309 -16.83 6.48 18.50
C HIS A 309 -15.44 5.89 18.73
N HIS A 310 -14.50 6.41 19.35
CA HIS A 310 -13.17 5.85 19.70
C HIS A 310 -13.00 4.36 19.35
N ASP A 311 -13.35 4.02 18.09
CA ASP A 311 -13.31 2.66 17.58
C ASP A 311 -11.86 2.25 17.24
N ARG A 312 -11.60 0.95 17.35
CA ARG A 312 -10.36 0.35 16.92
C ARG A 312 -10.67 -0.80 15.98
N VAL A 313 -10.10 -0.75 14.79
CA VAL A 313 -10.30 -1.74 13.74
C VAL A 313 -8.98 -2.43 13.44
N ALA A 314 -8.96 -3.75 13.53
CA ALA A 314 -7.86 -4.59 13.06
C ALA A 314 -8.19 -5.11 11.66
N PHE A 315 -7.34 -4.80 10.67
CA PHE A 315 -7.49 -5.27 9.31
C PHE A 315 -6.81 -6.62 9.14
N MET A 316 -7.59 -7.61 8.77
CA MET A 316 -7.17 -8.99 8.60
C MET A 316 -7.22 -9.41 7.14
N ARG A 317 -6.13 -10.00 6.65
CA ARG A 317 -6.09 -10.76 5.39
C ARG A 317 -6.50 -12.20 5.68
N ILE A 318 -7.49 -12.71 4.95
CA ILE A 318 -7.87 -14.12 4.99
C ILE A 318 -6.98 -14.90 4.02
N CYS A 319 -6.34 -15.98 4.51
CA CYS A 319 -5.39 -16.78 3.73
C CYS A 319 -5.94 -18.15 3.35
N SER A 320 -6.72 -18.77 4.22
CA SER A 320 -7.37 -20.07 3.95
C SER A 320 -8.69 -20.21 4.69
N GLY A 321 -9.51 -21.17 4.27
CA GLY A 321 -10.83 -21.43 4.84
C GLY A 321 -11.82 -20.30 4.59
N VAL A 322 -13.02 -20.44 5.11
CA VAL A 322 -14.10 -19.46 4.99
C VAL A 322 -14.30 -18.76 6.33
N PHE A 323 -14.25 -17.44 6.31
CA PHE A 323 -14.65 -16.64 7.46
C PHE A 323 -16.18 -16.62 7.55
N GLU A 324 -16.72 -16.91 8.73
CA GLU A 324 -18.13 -16.69 9.06
C GLU A 324 -18.22 -15.80 10.29
N LYS A 325 -19.16 -14.86 10.29
CA LYS A 325 -19.39 -13.93 11.38
C LYS A 325 -19.59 -14.65 12.72
N GLY A 326 -18.77 -14.29 13.70
CA GLY A 326 -18.80 -14.92 15.02
C GLY A 326 -17.99 -16.21 15.14
N ILE A 327 -17.19 -16.56 14.14
CA ILE A 327 -16.22 -17.67 14.22
C ILE A 327 -15.32 -17.50 15.44
N THR A 328 -15.01 -18.61 16.11
CA THR A 328 -14.07 -18.64 17.22
C THR A 328 -12.75 -19.21 16.75
N VAL A 329 -11.68 -18.45 16.91
CA VAL A 329 -10.33 -18.74 16.41
C VAL A 329 -9.30 -18.76 17.54
N LEU A 330 -8.20 -19.46 17.31
CA LEU A 330 -7.03 -19.39 18.14
C LEU A 330 -6.18 -18.18 17.76
N HIS A 331 -5.91 -17.28 18.69
CA HIS A 331 -4.92 -16.21 18.56
C HIS A 331 -3.55 -16.78 18.94
N ARG A 332 -2.64 -16.88 17.97
CA ARG A 332 -1.38 -17.61 18.15
C ARG A 332 -0.45 -16.97 19.17
N GLN A 333 -0.34 -15.65 19.16
CA GLN A 333 0.59 -14.91 20.03
C GLN A 333 0.21 -14.97 21.51
N SER A 334 -1.09 -14.97 21.83
CA SER A 334 -1.55 -15.06 23.23
C SER A 334 -1.99 -16.47 23.66
N GLY A 335 -2.18 -17.40 22.69
CA GLY A 335 -2.73 -18.74 22.95
C GLY A 335 -4.23 -18.74 23.34
N LYS A 336 -4.91 -17.60 23.29
CA LYS A 336 -6.32 -17.47 23.66
C LYS A 336 -7.26 -17.78 22.52
N MET A 337 -8.46 -18.21 22.85
CA MET A 337 -9.56 -18.30 21.90
C MET A 337 -10.26 -16.95 21.82
N LEU A 338 -10.36 -16.39 20.60
CA LEU A 338 -11.05 -15.14 20.34
C LEU A 338 -12.29 -15.39 19.47
N ARG A 339 -13.39 -14.73 19.78
CA ARG A 339 -14.58 -14.71 18.94
C ARG A 339 -14.54 -13.48 18.06
N LEU A 340 -14.44 -13.68 16.75
CA LEU A 340 -14.41 -12.58 15.77
C LEU A 340 -15.85 -12.11 15.51
N SER A 341 -16.25 -11.08 16.23
CA SER A 341 -17.56 -10.46 16.13
C SER A 341 -17.48 -9.12 15.40
N GLN A 342 -18.57 -8.67 14.78
CA GLN A 342 -18.69 -7.39 14.08
C GLN A 342 -17.65 -7.18 12.95
N PRO A 343 -17.49 -8.15 12.02
CA PRO A 343 -16.64 -7.96 10.86
C PRO A 343 -17.22 -6.90 9.92
N GLN A 344 -16.36 -6.03 9.42
CA GLN A 344 -16.72 -4.94 8.53
C GLN A 344 -15.97 -5.06 7.21
N GLN A 345 -16.64 -4.73 6.12
CA GLN A 345 -16.05 -4.43 4.82
C GLN A 345 -16.10 -2.93 4.55
N PHE A 346 -15.11 -2.45 3.84
CA PHE A 346 -14.96 -1.03 3.52
C PHE A 346 -15.31 -0.83 2.04
N LEU A 347 -16.62 -0.66 1.76
CA LEU A 347 -17.11 -0.33 0.42
C LEU A 347 -16.96 1.16 0.20
N ALA A 348 -15.85 1.57 -0.38
CA ALA A 348 -15.53 2.96 -0.71
C ALA A 348 -15.91 3.98 0.41
N THR A 349 -17.19 4.36 0.51
CA THR A 349 -17.68 5.37 1.47
C THR A 349 -18.45 4.77 2.65
N GLU A 350 -18.78 3.48 2.61
CA GLU A 350 -19.66 2.84 3.59
C GLU A 350 -19.01 1.63 4.25
N ARG A 351 -19.31 1.45 5.54
CA ARG A 351 -18.95 0.23 6.28
C ARG A 351 -20.16 -0.71 6.25
N GLN A 352 -19.94 -1.92 5.80
CA GLN A 352 -20.97 -2.95 5.80
C GLN A 352 -20.55 -4.15 6.64
N THR A 353 -21.50 -4.73 7.37
CA THR A 353 -21.26 -5.98 8.10
C THR A 353 -21.11 -7.13 7.13
N VAL A 354 -20.10 -7.96 7.33
CA VAL A 354 -19.79 -9.14 6.52
C VAL A 354 -20.29 -10.39 7.20
N GLU A 355 -21.11 -11.18 6.53
CA GLU A 355 -21.55 -12.49 7.05
C GLU A 355 -20.52 -13.57 6.70
N LYS A 356 -19.97 -13.54 5.47
CA LYS A 356 -18.96 -14.47 4.97
C LYS A 356 -17.85 -13.73 4.21
N ALA A 357 -16.63 -14.23 4.32
CA ALA A 357 -15.50 -13.76 3.52
C ALA A 357 -14.56 -14.94 3.21
N TYR A 358 -13.78 -14.81 2.16
CA TYR A 358 -13.02 -15.89 1.55
C TYR A 358 -11.53 -15.56 1.46
N PRO A 359 -10.65 -16.55 1.25
CA PRO A 359 -9.24 -16.29 0.98
C PRO A 359 -9.06 -15.25 -0.13
N GLY A 360 -8.22 -14.27 0.14
CA GLY A 360 -8.08 -13.10 -0.70
C GLY A 360 -8.79 -11.86 -0.16
N ASP A 361 -9.86 -11.99 0.59
CA ASP A 361 -10.56 -10.86 1.17
C ASP A 361 -9.79 -10.22 2.32
N ILE A 362 -10.04 -8.92 2.49
CA ILE A 362 -9.61 -8.15 3.65
C ILE A 362 -10.86 -7.73 4.41
N ILE A 363 -10.88 -8.02 5.70
CA ILE A 363 -11.96 -7.58 6.59
C ILE A 363 -11.42 -6.79 7.76
N GLY A 364 -12.17 -5.79 8.20
CA GLY A 364 -11.92 -5.08 9.44
C GLY A 364 -12.66 -5.75 10.59
N LEU A 365 -11.96 -5.99 11.68
CA LEU A 365 -12.50 -6.54 12.91
C LEU A 365 -12.52 -5.46 13.98
N PHE A 366 -13.68 -5.25 14.61
CA PHE A 366 -13.70 -4.42 15.80
C PHE A 366 -12.86 -5.09 16.90
N ASP A 367 -11.87 -4.39 17.42
CA ASP A 367 -10.89 -4.91 18.35
C ASP A 367 -10.87 -4.11 19.66
N THR A 368 -10.88 -4.80 20.78
CA THR A 368 -10.79 -4.21 22.11
C THR A 368 -9.36 -4.00 22.63
N GLY A 369 -8.36 -4.24 21.78
CA GLY A 369 -6.93 -4.11 22.09
C GLY A 369 -6.22 -5.45 22.29
N GLU A 370 -6.84 -6.55 21.87
CA GLU A 370 -6.26 -7.90 21.98
C GLU A 370 -5.39 -8.27 20.77
N LEU A 371 -5.68 -7.68 19.60
CA LEU A 371 -4.96 -7.94 18.35
C LEU A 371 -3.81 -6.95 18.16
N GLY A 372 -2.71 -7.42 17.58
CA GLY A 372 -1.54 -6.66 17.18
C GLY A 372 -1.24 -6.80 15.68
N VAL A 373 -0.47 -5.86 15.11
CA VAL A 373 0.07 -6.02 13.77
C VAL A 373 1.04 -7.20 13.74
N GLY A 374 0.90 -8.10 12.76
CA GLY A 374 1.65 -9.36 12.67
C GLY A 374 0.98 -10.54 13.34
N ASP A 375 -0.09 -10.32 14.11
CA ASP A 375 -0.77 -11.43 14.82
C ASP A 375 -1.46 -12.37 13.82
N THR A 376 -1.37 -13.66 14.16
CA THR A 376 -2.02 -14.74 13.42
C THR A 376 -3.25 -15.25 14.17
N VAL A 377 -4.34 -15.43 13.44
CA VAL A 377 -5.53 -16.12 13.91
C VAL A 377 -5.80 -17.33 13.01
N CYS A 378 -6.12 -18.47 13.63
CA CYS A 378 -6.34 -19.72 12.90
C CYS A 378 -7.33 -20.65 13.62
N GLU A 379 -7.73 -21.72 12.95
CA GLU A 379 -8.49 -22.78 13.56
C GLU A 379 -7.64 -23.55 14.59
N LYS A 380 -8.17 -23.81 15.80
CA LYS A 380 -7.43 -24.47 16.89
C LYS A 380 -6.86 -25.83 16.50
N LYS A 381 -7.55 -26.59 15.64
CA LYS A 381 -7.14 -27.94 15.23
C LYS A 381 -5.99 -27.93 14.23
N HIS A 382 -5.81 -26.83 13.52
CA HIS A 382 -4.79 -26.63 12.49
C HIS A 382 -4.01 -25.35 12.79
N PRO A 383 -3.15 -25.37 13.83
CA PRO A 383 -2.44 -24.19 14.26
C PRO A 383 -1.33 -23.84 13.26
N VAL A 384 -1.35 -22.60 12.78
CA VAL A 384 -0.33 -22.04 11.88
C VAL A 384 0.09 -20.66 12.39
N THR A 385 1.31 -20.23 12.01
CA THR A 385 1.84 -18.92 12.39
C THR A 385 2.45 -18.28 11.15
N PHE A 386 1.89 -17.17 10.69
CA PHE A 386 2.47 -16.42 9.57
C PHE A 386 3.77 -15.77 10.01
N ILE A 387 4.69 -15.57 9.04
CA ILE A 387 6.00 -14.97 9.29
C ILE A 387 5.81 -13.53 9.74
N ASP A 388 6.51 -13.14 10.82
CA ASP A 388 6.48 -11.78 11.37
C ASP A 388 6.87 -10.73 10.33
N PHE A 389 6.26 -9.56 10.48
CA PHE A 389 6.65 -8.37 9.69
C PHE A 389 8.00 -7.85 10.18
N PRO A 390 8.91 -7.51 9.28
CA PRO A 390 10.14 -6.84 9.68
C PRO A 390 9.81 -5.46 10.29
N VAL A 391 10.49 -5.15 11.36
CA VAL A 391 10.42 -3.85 12.01
C VAL A 391 11.50 -2.96 11.42
N PHE A 392 11.12 -1.79 10.91
CA PHE A 392 12.06 -0.80 10.43
C PHE A 392 12.70 -0.09 11.64
N PRO A 393 14.03 -0.11 11.77
CA PRO A 393 14.67 0.63 12.84
C PRO A 393 14.45 2.14 12.63
N PRO A 394 14.07 2.88 13.68
CA PRO A 394 13.92 4.33 13.58
C PRO A 394 15.26 5.02 13.38
N GLU A 395 15.23 6.14 12.66
CA GLU A 395 16.38 6.98 12.36
C GLU A 395 16.34 8.32 13.12
N LEU A 396 15.16 8.70 13.61
CA LEU A 396 14.93 9.90 14.39
C LEU A 396 14.35 9.55 15.75
N PHE A 397 14.83 10.23 16.78
CA PHE A 397 14.39 10.01 18.15
C PHE A 397 14.03 11.33 18.82
N ALA A 398 13.01 11.28 19.68
CA ALA A 398 12.62 12.43 20.49
C ALA A 398 12.09 11.98 21.85
N ARG A 399 12.19 12.85 22.85
CA ARG A 399 11.49 12.71 24.13
C ARG A 399 10.12 13.33 23.98
N LEU A 400 9.09 12.58 24.36
CA LEU A 400 7.70 12.97 24.30
C LEU A 400 7.12 13.07 25.71
N SER A 401 6.59 14.22 26.08
CA SER A 401 5.94 14.47 27.37
C SER A 401 4.66 15.30 27.22
N PRO A 402 3.66 15.14 28.08
CA PRO A 402 2.47 15.98 28.07
C PRO A 402 2.81 17.37 28.63
N GLU A 403 2.25 18.43 28.04
CA GLU A 403 2.38 19.79 28.56
C GLU A 403 1.70 19.96 29.94
N SER A 404 0.66 19.17 30.19
CA SER A 404 -0.09 19.20 31.45
C SER A 404 -0.20 17.82 32.07
N SER A 405 0.20 17.70 33.34
CA SER A 405 0.09 16.47 34.12
C SER A 405 -1.37 16.02 34.34
N MET A 406 -2.34 16.94 34.27
CA MET A 406 -3.78 16.62 34.34
C MET A 406 -4.26 15.79 33.16
N LYS A 407 -3.59 15.83 32.01
CA LYS A 407 -3.90 15.06 30.80
C LYS A 407 -3.15 13.74 30.70
N ARG A 408 -2.48 13.31 31.76
CA ARG A 408 -1.64 12.09 31.78
C ARG A 408 -2.37 10.84 31.29
N LYS A 409 -3.62 10.62 31.69
CA LYS A 409 -4.40 9.43 31.28
C LYS A 409 -4.64 9.43 29.77
N GLN A 410 -5.05 10.57 29.21
CA GLN A 410 -5.27 10.72 27.77
C GLN A 410 -3.96 10.56 27.00
N PHE A 411 -2.86 11.12 27.53
CA PHE A 411 -1.52 10.99 26.97
C PHE A 411 -1.09 9.52 26.87
N LEU A 412 -1.16 8.77 27.97
CA LEU A 412 -0.79 7.36 28.01
C LEU A 412 -1.64 6.53 27.04
N ASN A 413 -2.95 6.79 26.99
CA ASN A 413 -3.85 6.11 26.06
C ASN A 413 -3.51 6.42 24.62
N GLY A 414 -3.36 7.71 24.25
CA GLY A 414 -3.03 8.12 22.90
C GLY A 414 -1.68 7.56 22.43
N VAL A 415 -0.63 7.67 23.22
CA VAL A 415 0.70 7.12 22.90
C VAL A 415 0.63 5.60 22.73
N SER A 416 -0.09 4.89 23.61
CA SER A 416 -0.26 3.44 23.51
C SER A 416 -0.97 3.03 22.23
N GLN A 417 -2.05 3.72 21.85
CA GLN A 417 -2.79 3.41 20.62
C GLN A 417 -1.98 3.70 19.37
N LEU A 418 -1.33 4.85 19.26
CA LEU A 418 -0.46 5.20 18.13
C LEU A 418 0.72 4.23 17.97
N ALA A 419 1.27 3.76 19.09
CA ALA A 419 2.30 2.72 19.07
C ALA A 419 1.77 1.36 18.60
N GLN A 420 0.53 1.02 18.93
CA GLN A 420 -0.11 -0.24 18.50
C GLN A 420 -0.48 -0.21 17.01
N GLU A 421 -0.83 0.94 16.47
CA GLU A 421 -1.02 1.13 15.03
C GLU A 421 0.31 1.04 14.26
N GLY A 422 1.45 1.21 14.95
CA GLY A 422 2.77 1.28 14.34
C GLY A 422 3.07 2.63 13.70
N ALA A 423 2.33 3.68 14.06
CA ALA A 423 2.58 5.04 13.59
C ALA A 423 3.93 5.59 14.12
N ILE A 424 4.32 5.16 15.30
CA ILE A 424 5.58 5.48 15.97
C ILE A 424 6.08 4.26 16.77
N GLN A 425 7.38 4.19 17.00
CA GLN A 425 7.95 3.26 17.98
C GLN A 425 8.10 3.97 19.32
N VAL A 426 7.70 3.30 20.40
CA VAL A 426 7.68 3.87 21.75
C VAL A 426 8.55 3.04 22.65
N TYR A 427 9.43 3.73 23.37
CA TYR A 427 10.38 3.16 24.31
C TYR A 427 10.21 3.77 25.69
N LYS A 428 10.36 2.94 26.70
CA LYS A 428 10.37 3.35 28.11
C LYS A 428 11.80 3.57 28.58
N GLN A 429 12.02 4.64 29.28
CA GLN A 429 13.30 4.87 29.95
C GLN A 429 13.21 4.35 31.39
N PRO A 430 14.21 3.62 31.92
CA PRO A 430 14.22 3.17 33.29
C PRO A 430 14.01 4.34 34.26
N TYR A 431 13.17 4.13 35.27
CA TYR A 431 12.89 5.11 36.32
C TYR A 431 12.24 6.44 35.91
N VAL A 432 11.86 6.59 34.65
CA VAL A 432 11.17 7.79 34.13
C VAL A 432 9.74 7.43 33.75
N MET A 433 8.77 7.95 34.51
CA MET A 433 7.34 7.59 34.35
C MET A 433 6.51 8.64 33.60
N GLU A 434 7.06 9.84 33.36
CA GLU A 434 6.32 11.00 32.84
C GLU A 434 6.55 11.27 31.35
N SER A 435 7.55 10.63 30.76
CA SER A 435 7.89 10.80 29.36
C SER A 435 8.23 9.48 28.70
N PHE A 436 8.09 9.43 27.38
CA PHE A 436 8.54 8.32 26.54
C PHE A 436 9.65 8.79 25.60
N ILE A 437 10.53 7.88 25.24
CA ILE A 437 11.34 8.07 24.05
C ILE A 437 10.56 7.50 22.88
N ILE A 438 10.45 8.27 21.81
CA ILE A 438 9.78 7.85 20.59
C ILE A 438 10.77 7.81 19.43
N GLY A 439 10.58 6.83 18.56
CA GLY A 439 11.35 6.65 17.35
C GLY A 439 10.47 6.71 16.11
N ALA A 440 10.99 7.32 15.04
CA ALA A 440 10.36 7.43 13.75
C ALA A 440 11.37 7.24 12.62
N VAL A 441 10.91 6.82 11.45
CA VAL A 441 11.74 6.75 10.24
C VAL A 441 11.94 8.14 9.66
N GLY A 442 10.93 9.03 9.75
CA GLY A 442 11.00 10.38 9.23
C GLY A 442 10.27 11.42 10.07
N GLN A 443 10.57 12.69 9.81
CA GLN A 443 10.07 13.84 10.56
C GLN A 443 8.54 13.98 10.50
N LEU A 444 7.94 13.64 9.36
CA LEU A 444 6.50 13.76 9.16
C LEU A 444 5.70 12.83 10.09
N GLN A 445 6.26 11.68 10.50
CA GLN A 445 5.62 10.82 11.48
C GLN A 445 5.45 11.51 12.84
N PHE A 446 6.44 12.29 13.28
CA PHE A 446 6.32 13.07 14.51
C PHE A 446 5.25 14.16 14.42
N GLU A 447 5.16 14.84 13.26
CA GLU A 447 4.14 15.87 13.04
C GLU A 447 2.72 15.27 13.03
N VAL A 448 2.54 14.14 12.37
CA VAL A 448 1.27 13.41 12.36
C VAL A 448 0.91 12.91 13.76
N MET A 449 1.85 12.33 14.48
CA MET A 449 1.65 11.88 15.86
C MET A 449 1.22 13.03 16.77
N LYS A 450 1.92 14.19 16.70
CA LYS A 450 1.58 15.38 17.47
C LYS A 450 0.16 15.86 17.15
N TYR A 451 -0.15 16.00 15.85
CA TYR A 451 -1.48 16.40 15.37
C TYR A 451 -2.58 15.46 15.91
N ARG A 452 -2.36 14.15 15.85
CA ARG A 452 -3.32 13.14 16.33
C ARG A 452 -3.50 13.21 17.85
N LEU A 453 -2.42 13.36 18.63
CA LEU A 453 -2.51 13.53 20.08
C LEU A 453 -3.33 14.77 20.47
N GLU A 454 -3.14 15.88 19.75
CA GLU A 454 -3.85 17.12 19.99
C GLU A 454 -5.34 17.02 19.59
N ASN A 455 -5.65 16.49 18.42
CA ASN A 455 -7.00 16.54 17.86
C ASN A 455 -7.89 15.32 18.21
N GLU A 456 -7.30 14.12 18.35
CA GLU A 456 -8.05 12.91 18.67
C GLU A 456 -8.09 12.64 20.18
N TYR A 457 -7.01 12.96 20.93
CA TYR A 457 -6.89 12.67 22.36
C TYR A 457 -6.96 13.92 23.23
N ASN A 458 -7.03 15.09 22.62
CA ASN A 458 -7.07 16.40 23.30
C ASN A 458 -5.89 16.59 24.27
N VAL A 459 -4.68 16.26 23.82
CA VAL A 459 -3.44 16.33 24.61
C VAL A 459 -2.38 17.12 23.83
N HIS A 460 -1.98 18.26 24.35
CA HIS A 460 -0.81 19.00 23.88
C HIS A 460 0.47 18.35 24.44
N VAL A 461 1.48 18.22 23.61
CA VAL A 461 2.72 17.53 23.94
C VAL A 461 3.95 18.34 23.59
N ASN A 462 4.97 18.22 24.44
CA ASN A 462 6.32 18.67 24.18
C ASN A 462 7.12 17.55 23.49
N LEU A 463 7.81 17.92 22.42
CA LEU A 463 8.66 17.04 21.66
C LEU A 463 10.09 17.60 21.65
N GLU A 464 11.01 16.92 22.33
CA GLU A 464 12.41 17.30 22.42
C GLU A 464 13.26 16.34 21.56
N PRO A 465 13.83 16.80 20.43
CA PRO A 465 14.70 15.95 19.61
C PRO A 465 15.90 15.42 20.39
N LEU A 466 16.29 14.18 20.11
CA LEU A 466 17.47 13.53 20.68
C LEU A 466 18.51 13.28 19.60
N SER A 467 19.79 13.34 19.97
CA SER A 467 20.93 13.17 19.06
C SER A 467 21.31 11.70 18.83
N TYR A 468 20.30 10.84 18.64
CA TYR A 468 20.48 9.43 18.27
C TYR A 468 19.93 9.20 16.89
N THR A 469 20.59 8.30 16.13
CA THR A 469 20.19 7.99 14.74
C THR A 469 20.07 6.49 14.47
N ALA A 470 20.30 5.65 15.47
CA ALA A 470 20.18 4.21 15.32
C ALA A 470 19.65 3.55 16.59
N ALA A 471 18.82 2.53 16.43
CA ALA A 471 18.37 1.63 17.50
C ALA A 471 18.84 0.20 17.20
N ARG A 472 19.30 -0.52 18.21
CA ARG A 472 19.72 -1.92 18.10
C ARG A 472 19.20 -2.72 19.30
N TRP A 473 18.90 -3.98 19.03
CA TRP A 473 18.52 -4.98 20.03
C TRP A 473 19.64 -5.99 20.15
N THR A 474 19.79 -6.61 21.32
CA THR A 474 20.65 -7.78 21.50
C THR A 474 19.90 -9.07 21.13
N GLU A 475 20.59 -10.04 20.57
CA GLU A 475 20.11 -11.41 20.48
C GLU A 475 20.38 -12.11 21.81
N GLY A 476 19.33 -12.70 22.39
CA GLY A 476 19.40 -13.32 23.72
C GLY A 476 19.12 -12.35 24.88
N ASP A 477 18.98 -12.91 26.07
CA ASP A 477 18.66 -12.19 27.32
C ASP A 477 19.94 -11.71 28.03
N ILE A 478 20.77 -10.92 27.32
CA ILE A 478 21.99 -10.35 27.88
C ILE A 478 21.65 -9.03 28.59
N PRO A 479 21.97 -8.91 29.92
CA PRO A 479 21.74 -7.67 30.64
C PRO A 479 22.63 -6.53 30.07
N PRO A 480 22.11 -5.27 30.00
CA PRO A 480 22.88 -4.14 29.52
C PRO A 480 24.25 -3.95 30.17
N GLU A 481 24.39 -4.33 31.46
CA GLU A 481 25.60 -4.18 32.25
C GLU A 481 26.73 -5.10 31.76
N GLU A 482 26.43 -6.16 31.06
CA GLU A 482 27.41 -7.12 30.54
C GLU A 482 27.96 -6.70 29.16
N LEU A 483 27.36 -5.70 28.51
CA LEU A 483 27.81 -5.23 27.19
C LEU A 483 29.00 -4.27 27.30
N ILE A 484 30.01 -4.50 26.47
CA ILE A 484 31.23 -3.69 26.43
C ILE A 484 31.04 -2.50 25.47
N GLY A 485 31.34 -1.29 25.96
CA GLY A 485 31.41 -0.09 25.11
C GLY A 485 30.09 0.63 24.88
N ILE A 486 29.10 0.45 25.75
CA ILE A 486 27.79 1.11 25.65
C ILE A 486 27.72 2.50 26.30
N ASP A 487 28.85 3.05 26.79
CA ASP A 487 28.89 4.29 27.58
C ASP A 487 28.24 5.50 26.88
N ASN A 488 28.19 5.52 25.55
CA ASN A 488 27.55 6.56 24.76
C ASN A 488 26.15 6.16 24.24
N ALA A 489 25.64 5.01 24.64
CA ALA A 489 24.28 4.56 24.29
C ALA A 489 23.27 4.96 25.34
N MET A 490 22.06 5.30 24.93
CA MET A 490 20.93 5.37 25.83
C MET A 490 20.23 4.01 25.85
N VAL A 491 20.16 3.38 27.01
CA VAL A 491 19.40 2.14 27.20
C VAL A 491 17.94 2.49 27.46
N VAL A 492 17.06 1.94 26.63
CA VAL A 492 15.61 2.06 26.77
C VAL A 492 14.97 0.69 26.59
N TYR A 493 13.68 0.55 26.88
CA TYR A 493 12.96 -0.71 26.75
C TYR A 493 11.81 -0.58 25.75
N ASP A 494 11.70 -1.56 24.85
CA ASP A 494 10.60 -1.62 23.90
C ASP A 494 9.29 -2.10 24.58
N ARG A 495 8.22 -2.24 23.80
CA ARG A 495 6.91 -2.69 24.29
C ARG A 495 6.91 -4.14 24.81
N ARG A 496 7.89 -4.95 24.42
CA ARG A 496 8.08 -6.32 24.88
C ARG A 496 9.05 -6.39 26.08
N GLU A 497 9.35 -5.24 26.70
CA GLU A 497 10.31 -5.08 27.81
C GLU A 497 11.74 -5.56 27.45
N ARG A 498 12.10 -5.59 26.16
CA ARG A 498 13.46 -5.93 25.71
C ARG A 498 14.34 -4.68 25.73
N PRO A 499 15.61 -4.78 26.13
CA PRO A 499 16.53 -3.66 26.10
C PRO A 499 16.82 -3.25 24.65
N VAL A 500 16.84 -1.95 24.42
CA VAL A 500 17.15 -1.31 23.12
C VAL A 500 18.21 -0.26 23.36
N TYR A 501 19.22 -0.27 22.52
CA TYR A 501 20.36 0.64 22.58
C TYR A 501 20.21 1.70 21.53
N LEU A 502 19.96 2.96 21.95
CA LEU A 502 19.96 4.11 21.07
C LEU A 502 21.38 4.64 20.93
N LEU A 503 21.83 4.74 19.69
CA LEU A 503 23.21 5.06 19.34
C LEU A 503 23.28 6.37 18.54
N PRO A 504 24.32 7.20 18.75
CA PRO A 504 24.49 8.46 18.05
C PRO A 504 24.65 8.31 16.53
N ASN A 505 25.18 7.16 16.08
CA ASN A 505 25.40 6.89 14.65
C ASN A 505 25.48 5.38 14.35
N ALA A 506 25.31 5.03 13.07
CA ALA A 506 25.33 3.65 12.61
C ALA A 506 26.73 2.98 12.71
N TRP A 507 27.82 3.77 12.66
CA TRP A 507 29.18 3.25 12.83
C TRP A 507 29.36 2.63 14.22
N GLN A 508 28.83 3.28 15.24
CA GLN A 508 28.89 2.78 16.62
C GLN A 508 28.14 1.45 16.79
N ALA A 509 27.07 1.22 16.01
CA ALA A 509 26.38 -0.06 16.00
C ALA A 509 27.27 -1.20 15.47
N GLY A 510 28.01 -0.98 14.40
CA GLY A 510 28.97 -1.94 13.87
C GLY A 510 30.14 -2.22 14.83
N TRP A 511 30.63 -1.17 15.49
CA TRP A 511 31.69 -1.28 16.49
C TRP A 511 31.26 -2.07 17.73
N LEU A 512 30.02 -1.84 18.21
CA LEU A 512 29.45 -2.60 19.32
C LEU A 512 29.27 -4.08 18.97
N ALA A 513 28.77 -4.39 17.78
CA ALA A 513 28.60 -5.75 17.30
C ALA A 513 29.91 -6.53 17.23
N GLN A 514 31.03 -5.87 16.90
CA GLN A 514 32.37 -6.50 16.89
C GLN A 514 32.89 -6.81 18.29
N ARG A 515 32.48 -6.06 19.30
CA ARG A 515 32.95 -6.24 20.70
C ARG A 515 32.04 -7.14 21.53
N ASN A 516 30.84 -7.35 21.08
CA ASN A 516 29.82 -8.19 21.73
C ASN A 516 29.26 -9.18 20.68
N PRO A 517 30.07 -10.16 20.25
CA PRO A 517 29.71 -11.12 19.19
C PRO A 517 28.58 -12.07 19.59
#